data_bde66796dd5b8131c1777467ea320507
#
_entry.id   bde66796dd5b8131c1777467ea320507
#
_cell.length_a   1.000
_cell.length_b   1.000
_cell.length_c   1.000
_cell.angle_alpha   90.00
_cell.angle_beta   90.00
_cell.angle_gamma   90.00
#
_symmetry.space_group_name_H-M   'P 1'
#
loop_
_entity.id
_entity.type
_entity.pdbx_description
1 polymer ?
#
loop_
_entity_poly.entity_id
_entity_poly.type
_entity_poly.pdbx_seq_one_letter_code
_entity_poly.pdbx_strand_id
1 'polypeptide(L)'
;PEHLEVQTKNLEWFHDRLKNYGSLFIGEETTVAYGDKCSGTNHILPTKGAGKYTGGLFVGKFIKTLSFQRMTKESTKEVGAACARISRYEGMEAHARTGDVRLRKYGFQN
;
A
#
# COMPACT_ATOMS: atom_id res chain seq x y z
N PRO A 1 17.89 -2.42 -7.83
CA PRO A 1 18.07 -3.40 -8.89
C PRO A 1 16.97 -4.46 -8.87
N GLU A 2 16.93 -5.26 -9.92
CA GLU A 2 16.05 -6.43 -10.04
C GLU A 2 16.58 -7.57 -9.16
N HIS A 3 17.81 -7.97 -9.41
CA HIS A 3 18.57 -8.90 -8.58
C HIS A 3 19.66 -8.14 -7.84
N LEU A 4 19.81 -8.40 -6.56
CA LEU A 4 20.86 -7.83 -5.73
C LEU A 4 21.58 -8.94 -4.97
N GLU A 5 22.85 -9.16 -5.27
CA GLU A 5 23.69 -10.09 -4.52
C GLU A 5 24.58 -9.35 -3.54
N VAL A 6 24.74 -9.90 -2.34
CA VAL A 6 25.61 -9.39 -1.28
C VAL A 6 26.58 -10.49 -0.85
N GLN A 7 27.84 -10.29 -1.22
CA GLN A 7 28.95 -11.21 -0.93
C GLN A 7 30.00 -10.47 -0.08
N THR A 8 29.75 -10.38 1.22
CA THR A 8 30.59 -9.61 2.16
C THR A 8 30.74 -10.34 3.50
N LYS A 9 31.66 -9.86 4.35
CA LYS A 9 31.86 -10.41 5.69
C LYS A 9 30.74 -10.09 6.67
N ASN A 10 29.99 -9.00 6.45
CA ASN A 10 28.94 -8.54 7.35
C ASN A 10 27.58 -8.53 6.63
N LEU A 11 27.05 -9.70 6.38
CA LEU A 11 25.82 -9.91 5.61
C LEU A 11 24.60 -9.26 6.30
N GLU A 12 24.48 -9.41 7.62
CA GLU A 12 23.34 -8.86 8.39
C GLU A 12 23.28 -7.34 8.33
N TRP A 13 24.45 -6.68 8.36
CA TRP A 13 24.51 -5.22 8.26
C TRP A 13 23.91 -4.71 6.92
N PHE A 14 24.19 -5.42 5.83
CA PHE A 14 23.62 -5.09 4.51
C PHE A 14 22.16 -5.46 4.42
N HIS A 15 21.75 -6.63 4.94
CA HIS A 15 20.36 -7.07 4.96
C HIS A 15 19.46 -6.02 5.62
N ASP A 16 19.84 -5.50 6.75
CA ASP A 16 19.06 -4.50 7.50
C ASP A 16 18.88 -3.15 6.76
N ARG A 17 19.80 -2.83 5.86
CA ARG A 17 19.88 -1.50 5.23
C ARG A 17 19.47 -1.45 3.78
N LEU A 18 19.56 -2.54 3.07
CA LEU A 18 19.15 -2.63 1.67
C LEU A 18 17.62 -2.75 1.60
N LYS A 19 17.01 -1.91 0.75
CA LYS A 19 15.53 -1.83 0.64
C LYS A 19 15.02 -1.79 -0.79
N ASN A 20 15.85 -1.38 -1.75
CA ASN A 20 15.43 -1.11 -3.12
C ASN A 20 15.89 -2.21 -4.08
N TYR A 21 15.29 -3.37 -3.95
CA TYR A 21 15.58 -4.55 -4.79
C TYR A 21 14.30 -5.33 -5.11
N GLY A 22 14.34 -6.11 -6.16
CA GLY A 22 13.30 -7.10 -6.46
C GLY A 22 13.51 -8.37 -5.63
N SER A 23 14.71 -8.92 -5.67
CA SER A 23 15.13 -10.04 -4.85
C SER A 23 16.55 -9.83 -4.34
N LEU A 24 16.79 -10.16 -3.07
CA LEU A 24 18.08 -10.05 -2.41
C LEU A 24 18.65 -11.44 -2.14
N PHE A 25 19.88 -11.67 -2.59
CA PHE A 25 20.64 -12.91 -2.44
C PHE A 25 21.81 -12.65 -1.51
N ILE A 26 21.85 -13.34 -0.37
CA ILE A 26 22.78 -13.06 0.73
C ILE A 26 23.73 -14.22 0.93
N GLY A 27 25.02 -13.94 0.81
CA GLY A 27 26.10 -14.89 1.09
C GLY A 27 26.37 -15.87 -0.05
N GLU A 28 27.49 -16.58 0.07
CA GLU A 28 27.98 -17.48 -0.98
C GLU A 28 27.11 -18.72 -1.20
N GLU A 29 26.33 -19.10 -0.20
CA GLU A 29 25.41 -20.24 -0.28
C GLU A 29 24.10 -19.91 -1.01
N THR A 30 23.87 -18.63 -1.33
CA THR A 30 22.62 -18.15 -1.94
C THR A 30 22.85 -17.75 -3.39
N THR A 31 22.35 -18.54 -4.32
CA THR A 31 22.44 -18.23 -5.75
C THR A 31 21.11 -17.83 -6.36
N VAL A 32 21.13 -16.96 -7.36
CA VAL A 32 19.97 -16.55 -8.16
C VAL A 32 19.22 -17.78 -8.69
N ALA A 33 19.93 -18.80 -9.15
CA ALA A 33 19.31 -20.02 -9.68
C ALA A 33 18.43 -20.75 -8.65
N TYR A 34 18.73 -20.69 -7.37
CA TYR A 34 17.87 -21.25 -6.33
C TYR A 34 16.56 -20.46 -6.21
N GLY A 35 16.62 -19.13 -6.25
CA GLY A 35 15.45 -18.27 -6.26
C GLY A 35 14.55 -18.52 -7.47
N ASP A 36 15.16 -18.77 -8.64
CA ASP A 36 14.43 -19.01 -9.87
C ASP A 36 13.73 -20.39 -9.92
N LYS A 37 14.23 -21.39 -9.19
CA LYS A 37 13.81 -22.78 -9.40
C LYS A 37 13.21 -23.45 -8.17
N CYS A 38 13.77 -23.27 -6.98
CA CYS A 38 13.48 -24.20 -5.89
C CYS A 38 13.45 -23.61 -4.47
N SER A 39 13.91 -22.38 -4.22
CA SER A 39 13.91 -21.81 -2.87
C SER A 39 12.55 -21.25 -2.44
N GLY A 40 11.56 -21.23 -3.34
CA GLY A 40 10.19 -20.81 -3.04
C GLY A 40 9.92 -19.32 -3.20
N THR A 41 10.94 -18.52 -3.44
CA THR A 41 10.75 -17.09 -3.71
C THR A 41 10.23 -16.85 -5.13
N ASN A 42 9.55 -15.74 -5.34
CA ASN A 42 9.14 -15.28 -6.65
C ASN A 42 10.35 -14.98 -7.54
N HIS A 43 10.32 -15.43 -8.80
CA HIS A 43 11.36 -15.15 -9.80
C HIS A 43 10.90 -14.14 -10.88
N ILE A 44 9.67 -13.66 -10.82
CA ILE A 44 9.13 -12.61 -11.71
C ILE A 44 9.34 -11.27 -11.02
N LEU A 45 10.54 -10.74 -11.24
CA LEU A 45 11.07 -9.60 -10.51
C LEU A 45 10.75 -8.27 -11.20
N PRO A 46 10.75 -7.15 -10.46
CA PRO A 46 10.46 -5.83 -11.01
C PRO A 46 11.63 -5.30 -11.82
N THR A 47 11.38 -4.89 -13.05
CA THR A 47 12.37 -4.29 -13.97
C THR A 47 12.35 -2.76 -13.92
N LYS A 48 13.24 -2.11 -14.63
CA LYS A 48 13.27 -0.64 -14.84
C LYS A 48 13.22 0.18 -13.55
N GLY A 49 13.87 -0.28 -12.50
CA GLY A 49 13.95 0.43 -11.22
C GLY A 49 12.71 0.28 -10.33
N ALA A 50 11.73 -0.54 -10.71
CA ALA A 50 10.51 -0.75 -9.92
C ALA A 50 10.77 -1.44 -8.57
N GLY A 51 11.95 -2.00 -8.32
CA GLY A 51 12.39 -2.51 -7.03
C GLY A 51 12.41 -1.48 -5.89
N LYS A 52 12.16 -0.19 -6.21
CA LYS A 52 11.96 0.88 -5.21
C LYS A 52 10.60 0.80 -4.51
N TYR A 53 9.61 0.17 -5.12
CA TYR A 53 8.22 0.14 -4.60
C TYR A 53 7.51 -1.19 -4.75
N THR A 54 8.12 -2.18 -5.37
CA THR A 54 7.54 -3.52 -5.49
C THR A 54 8.62 -4.60 -5.52
N GLY A 55 8.32 -5.77 -4.99
CA GLY A 55 9.14 -6.98 -5.11
C GLY A 55 8.80 -7.86 -6.31
N GLY A 56 7.87 -7.43 -7.17
CA GLY A 56 7.40 -8.21 -8.32
C GLY A 56 6.14 -9.01 -8.02
N LEU A 57 6.03 -10.21 -8.59
CA LEU A 57 4.86 -11.07 -8.45
C LEU A 57 4.79 -11.71 -7.06
N PHE A 58 3.62 -11.70 -6.43
CA PHE A 58 3.34 -12.38 -5.17
C PHE A 58 1.85 -12.73 -5.07
N VAL A 59 1.47 -13.55 -4.12
CA VAL A 59 0.08 -14.03 -3.93
C VAL A 59 -0.93 -12.89 -3.87
N GLY A 60 -0.58 -11.78 -3.25
CA GLY A 60 -1.46 -10.61 -3.15
C GLY A 60 -1.87 -9.98 -4.49
N LYS A 61 -1.14 -10.25 -5.58
CA LYS A 61 -1.53 -9.79 -6.93
C LYS A 61 -2.77 -10.48 -7.48
N PHE A 62 -3.11 -11.63 -6.94
CA PHE A 62 -4.30 -12.41 -7.31
C PHE A 62 -5.48 -12.17 -6.37
N ILE A 63 -5.30 -11.36 -5.33
CA ILE A 63 -6.32 -11.05 -4.34
C ILE A 63 -6.92 -9.68 -4.69
N LYS A 64 -8.24 -9.63 -4.82
CA LYS A 64 -8.98 -8.38 -4.97
C LYS A 64 -9.34 -7.82 -3.60
N THR A 65 -8.86 -6.63 -3.31
CA THR A 65 -9.29 -5.88 -2.12
C THR A 65 -10.59 -5.15 -2.42
N LEU A 66 -11.61 -5.40 -1.62
CA LEU A 66 -12.89 -4.72 -1.68
C LEU A 66 -13.03 -3.79 -0.47
N SER A 67 -13.48 -2.56 -0.73
CA SER A 67 -13.83 -1.62 0.34
C SER A 67 -15.33 -1.64 0.57
N PHE A 68 -15.73 -1.68 1.83
CA PHE A 68 -17.11 -1.62 2.27
C PHE A 68 -17.25 -0.52 3.33
N GLN A 69 -18.29 0.32 3.20
CA GLN A 69 -18.57 1.38 4.16
C GLN A 69 -20.05 1.36 4.54
N ARG A 70 -20.33 1.48 5.84
CA ARG A 70 -21.66 1.69 6.37
C ARG A 70 -21.58 2.72 7.50
N MET A 71 -22.43 3.74 7.40
CA MET A 71 -22.54 4.77 8.43
C MET A 71 -23.83 4.60 9.21
N THR A 72 -23.80 4.94 10.49
CA THR A 72 -25.00 5.05 11.32
C THR A 72 -25.50 6.50 11.34
N LYS A 73 -26.72 6.71 11.87
CA LYS A 73 -27.26 8.03 12.10
C LYS A 73 -26.32 8.85 13.01
N GLU A 74 -25.87 8.24 14.09
CA GLU A 74 -25.04 8.87 15.13
C GLU A 74 -23.68 9.31 14.54
N SER A 75 -23.02 8.41 13.81
CA SER A 75 -21.73 8.73 13.20
C SER A 75 -21.84 9.81 12.11
N THR A 76 -23.01 9.96 11.50
CA THR A 76 -23.26 11.02 10.50
C THR A 76 -23.09 12.43 11.09
N LYS A 77 -23.33 12.63 12.40
CA LYS A 77 -23.16 13.93 13.03
C LYS A 77 -21.74 14.48 12.85
N GLU A 78 -20.75 13.69 13.19
CA GLU A 78 -19.35 14.11 13.11
C GLU A 78 -18.78 13.98 11.67
N VAL A 79 -19.00 12.82 11.04
CA VAL A 79 -18.46 12.55 9.71
C VAL A 79 -19.10 13.45 8.66
N GLY A 80 -20.40 13.71 8.73
CA GLY A 80 -21.08 14.60 7.81
C GLY A 80 -20.59 16.06 7.93
N ALA A 81 -20.39 16.54 9.16
CA ALA A 81 -19.84 17.88 9.41
C ALA A 81 -18.40 18.01 8.92
N ALA A 82 -17.57 17.02 9.19
CA ALA A 82 -16.20 16.97 8.70
C ALA A 82 -16.13 16.92 7.17
N CYS A 83 -16.92 16.05 6.56
CA CYS A 83 -17.02 15.92 5.11
C CYS A 83 -17.42 17.25 4.43
N ALA A 84 -18.47 17.90 4.94
CA ALA A 84 -18.92 19.18 4.39
C ALA A 84 -17.84 20.27 4.47
N ARG A 85 -17.13 20.33 5.58
CA ARG A 85 -16.05 21.31 5.80
C ARG A 85 -14.85 21.04 4.89
N ILE A 86 -14.33 19.82 4.87
CA ILE A 86 -13.17 19.44 4.04
C ILE A 86 -13.49 19.67 2.57
N SER A 87 -14.64 19.20 2.12
CA SER A 87 -15.05 19.35 0.72
C SER A 87 -15.13 20.82 0.28
N ARG A 88 -15.54 21.73 1.16
CA ARG A 88 -15.54 23.17 0.86
C ARG A 88 -14.13 23.75 0.77
N TYR A 89 -13.21 23.32 1.63
CA TYR A 89 -11.80 23.73 1.52
C TYR A 89 -11.18 23.26 0.18
N GLU A 90 -11.62 22.12 -0.32
CA GLU A 90 -11.19 21.56 -1.62
C GLU A 90 -11.95 22.14 -2.81
N GLY A 91 -12.92 23.02 -2.60
CA GLY A 91 -13.78 23.56 -3.66
C GLY A 91 -14.83 22.58 -4.19
N MET A 92 -15.10 21.48 -3.48
CA MET A 92 -16.02 20.42 -3.90
C MET A 92 -17.42 20.60 -3.28
N GLU A 93 -18.12 21.66 -3.63
CA GLU A 93 -19.42 21.99 -3.05
C GLU A 93 -20.48 20.90 -3.17
N ALA A 94 -20.51 20.16 -4.29
CA ALA A 94 -21.43 19.04 -4.46
C ALA A 94 -21.22 17.94 -3.40
N HIS A 95 -19.97 17.62 -3.06
CA HIS A 95 -19.64 16.71 -1.99
C HIS A 95 -20.04 17.27 -0.62
N ALA A 96 -19.79 18.55 -0.37
CA ALA A 96 -20.19 19.22 0.87
C ALA A 96 -21.69 19.10 1.12
N ARG A 97 -22.51 19.37 0.10
CA ARG A 97 -23.97 19.26 0.16
C ARG A 97 -24.46 17.85 0.52
N THR A 98 -23.73 16.80 0.15
CA THR A 98 -24.12 15.43 0.54
C THR A 98 -24.04 15.23 2.05
N GLY A 99 -23.06 15.84 2.73
CA GLY A 99 -22.96 15.90 4.19
C GLY A 99 -24.10 16.73 4.79
N ASP A 100 -24.31 17.95 4.28
CA ASP A 100 -25.33 18.89 4.79
C ASP A 100 -26.74 18.29 4.73
N VAL A 101 -27.09 17.62 3.65
CA VAL A 101 -28.44 17.01 3.50
C VAL A 101 -28.67 15.96 4.59
N ARG A 102 -27.65 15.16 4.91
CA ARG A 102 -27.75 14.15 5.97
C ARG A 102 -27.83 14.77 7.36
N LEU A 103 -27.04 15.80 7.62
CA LEU A 103 -27.08 16.54 8.87
C LEU A 103 -28.48 17.16 9.10
N ARG A 104 -29.02 17.82 8.09
CA ARG A 104 -30.38 18.36 8.15
C ARG A 104 -31.44 17.29 8.38
N LYS A 105 -31.35 16.18 7.62
CA LYS A 105 -32.28 15.05 7.75
C LYS A 105 -32.41 14.56 9.20
N TYR A 106 -31.32 14.56 9.94
CA TYR A 106 -31.28 14.03 11.31
C TYR A 106 -31.27 15.12 12.39
N GLY A 107 -31.41 16.39 12.00
CA GLY A 107 -31.46 17.51 12.94
C GLY A 107 -30.10 17.81 13.63
N PHE A 108 -29.00 17.51 12.96
CA PHE A 108 -27.64 17.75 13.47
C PHE A 108 -27.01 19.07 12.99
N GLN A 109 -27.73 19.87 12.20
CA GLN A 109 -27.32 21.24 11.86
C GLN A 109 -27.81 22.20 12.95
N ASN A 110 -26.92 23.05 13.42
CA ASN A 110 -27.26 24.25 14.18
C ASN A 110 -27.70 25.36 13.24
#